data_bf181562e8fac11dd01090a920bffee8
#
_entry.id   bf181562e8fac11dd01090a920bffee8
#
_cell.length_a   1.000
_cell.length_b   1.000
_cell.length_c   1.000
_cell.angle_alpha   90.00
_cell.angle_beta   90.00
_cell.angle_gamma   90.00
#
_symmetry.space_group_name_H-M   'P 1'
#
loop_
_entity.id
_entity.type
_entity.pdbx_description
1 polymer ?
#
loop_
_entity_poly.entity_id
_entity_poly.type
_entity_poly.pdbx_seq_one_letter_code
_entity_poly.pdbx_strand_id
1 'polypeptide(L)'
;MGKQKFNFQLNQSTTPVSSIAETQSPPQTDTDTVASIVQRLDNNDKNPFDIKLIPRNRIRANKKNNYPIEEIDSLAKSILEYGLQQNLVVIYSSEEDTYIIETGHRRATALNKLIDKYSGVDDESPEYDLYKKNVAPYEKGFPCKVLYLEDGISYDVSDDADLSTVPMSVLDSEIRLYITNEEVRTKNPVRTAQAVARLKQLYDAKNAKLNRSDKINVNNEIAENLNISSRQVAKYNSTDNLIPELRSLFINNSITLTSAAGYAQLTPDDQMQIYKIFKNHDDLNTRQINELIQANTELNHQIKQQETQIEALSSVSDKPSDNSELLTLKKQIESLKAQKDAILSENSELKNKMMAARTLKSAYDDLITAASHFMSEAKGHDASDFSCEQSEFDKALSLLNQLSTLSLF
;
A
#
# COMPACT_ATOMS: atom_id res chain seq x y z
N MET A 1 26.70 -27.90 11.37
CA MET A 1 26.15 -26.54 11.11
C MET A 1 26.40 -25.73 12.38
N GLY A 2 27.43 -24.89 12.34
CA GLY A 2 27.97 -24.22 13.52
C GLY A 2 27.26 -22.91 13.83
N LYS A 3 26.86 -22.77 15.09
CA LYS A 3 26.40 -21.50 15.67
C LYS A 3 27.62 -20.63 15.97
N GLN A 4 27.77 -19.48 15.30
CA GLN A 4 28.73 -18.46 15.68
C GLN A 4 28.24 -17.72 16.93
N LYS A 5 29.03 -17.81 18.00
CA LYS A 5 28.84 -16.99 19.21
C LYS A 5 29.61 -15.69 19.03
N PHE A 6 28.91 -14.55 19.10
CA PHE A 6 29.54 -13.24 19.20
C PHE A 6 30.06 -13.04 20.64
N ASN A 7 31.37 -12.87 20.78
CA ASN A 7 32.02 -12.47 22.02
C ASN A 7 32.25 -10.95 22.00
N PHE A 8 31.60 -10.22 22.90
CA PHE A 8 31.91 -8.83 23.21
C PHE A 8 33.06 -8.80 24.26
N GLN A 9 34.22 -8.32 23.89
CA GLN A 9 35.27 -7.97 24.85
C GLN A 9 35.22 -6.47 25.12
N LEU A 10 34.91 -6.10 26.37
CA LEU A 10 35.11 -4.75 26.86
C LEU A 10 36.62 -4.52 27.13
N ASN A 11 37.28 -3.67 26.34
CA ASN A 11 38.57 -3.16 26.65
C ASN A 11 38.45 -2.05 27.69
N GLN A 12 38.82 -2.33 28.93
CA GLN A 12 39.15 -1.29 29.93
C GLN A 12 40.58 -0.86 29.76
N SER A 13 40.81 0.37 29.25
CA SER A 13 42.13 1.03 29.28
C SER A 13 42.12 1.98 30.46
N THR A 14 42.84 1.60 31.52
CA THR A 14 43.23 2.48 32.62
C THR A 14 44.50 3.19 32.23
N THR A 15 44.50 4.53 32.19
CA THR A 15 45.70 5.37 32.15
C THR A 15 45.81 6.16 33.47
N PRO A 16 47.01 6.30 34.04
CA PRO A 16 47.20 6.89 35.35
C PRO A 16 47.23 8.44 35.32
N VAL A 17 46.64 9.00 36.34
CA VAL A 17 46.64 10.44 36.62
C VAL A 17 48.04 10.85 37.09
N SER A 18 48.67 11.77 36.38
CA SER A 18 49.86 12.51 36.87
C SER A 18 49.48 13.92 37.27
N SER A 19 49.88 14.26 38.47
CA SER A 19 49.79 15.55 39.15
C SER A 19 50.43 16.69 38.37
N ILE A 20 49.72 17.84 38.24
CA ILE A 20 50.36 19.12 37.83
C ILE A 20 49.96 20.22 38.79
N ALA A 21 50.95 20.97 39.17
CA ALA A 21 50.97 22.04 40.16
C ALA A 21 50.19 23.28 39.72
N GLU A 22 49.69 23.98 40.72
CA GLU A 22 49.04 25.29 40.68
C GLU A 22 49.96 26.40 40.13
N THR A 23 49.36 27.22 39.22
CA THR A 23 49.81 28.62 39.08
C THR A 23 48.58 29.49 38.89
N GLN A 24 48.28 30.32 39.88
CA GLN A 24 47.19 31.29 39.91
C GLN A 24 47.56 32.51 39.05
N SER A 25 46.65 32.94 38.18
CA SER A 25 46.54 34.32 37.67
C SER A 25 45.07 34.77 37.75
N PRO A 26 44.79 36.07 38.00
CA PRO A 26 43.44 36.54 38.39
C PRO A 26 42.48 36.59 37.20
N PRO A 27 41.14 36.51 37.45
CA PRO A 27 40.14 36.41 36.42
C PRO A 27 39.90 37.75 35.72
N GLN A 28 40.15 37.79 34.42
CA GLN A 28 39.57 38.79 33.55
C GLN A 28 38.11 38.41 33.31
N THR A 29 37.18 39.29 33.60
CA THR A 29 35.77 39.18 33.33
C THR A 29 35.51 39.37 31.84
N ASP A 30 35.45 38.24 31.13
CA ASP A 30 35.11 38.21 29.72
C ASP A 30 33.61 38.39 29.51
N THR A 31 33.24 39.56 29.03
CA THR A 31 31.92 39.85 28.44
C THR A 31 31.63 38.99 27.19
N ASP A 32 32.67 38.39 26.62
CA ASP A 32 32.56 37.44 25.48
C ASP A 32 32.03 36.05 25.87
N THR A 33 32.09 35.69 27.17
CA THR A 33 31.63 34.36 27.63
C THR A 33 30.11 34.23 27.59
N VAL A 34 29.36 35.32 27.83
CA VAL A 34 27.91 35.29 27.78
C VAL A 34 27.41 35.16 26.36
N ALA A 35 27.98 35.89 25.42
CA ALA A 35 27.64 35.78 24.01
C ALA A 35 27.96 34.39 23.44
N SER A 36 29.12 33.82 23.82
CA SER A 36 29.51 32.46 23.41
C SER A 36 28.63 31.36 24.06
N ILE A 37 28.15 31.58 25.28
CA ILE A 37 27.23 30.68 25.95
C ILE A 37 25.83 30.78 25.32
N VAL A 38 25.36 32.00 25.00
CA VAL A 38 24.11 32.21 24.28
C VAL A 38 24.17 31.56 22.87
N GLN A 39 25.27 31.75 22.16
CA GLN A 39 25.48 31.13 20.84
C GLN A 39 25.60 29.59 20.91
N ARG A 40 26.13 29.04 22.01
CA ARG A 40 26.15 27.59 22.28
C ARG A 40 24.78 27.09 22.69
N LEU A 41 23.97 27.86 23.38
CA LEU A 41 22.59 27.53 23.74
C LEU A 41 21.70 27.56 22.49
N ASP A 42 21.88 28.55 21.60
CA ASP A 42 21.18 28.61 20.30
C ASP A 42 21.59 27.46 19.36
N ASN A 43 22.88 27.08 19.36
CA ASN A 43 23.32 25.91 18.59
C ASN A 43 22.89 24.58 19.22
N ASN A 44 22.69 24.51 20.53
CA ASN A 44 22.14 23.33 21.22
C ASN A 44 20.66 23.10 20.91
N ASP A 45 19.94 24.14 20.51
CA ASP A 45 18.52 24.04 20.12
C ASP A 45 18.30 23.25 18.82
N LYS A 46 19.37 23.02 18.04
CA LYS A 46 19.33 22.25 16.79
C LYS A 46 19.97 20.85 16.90
N ASN A 47 20.15 20.31 18.10
CA ASN A 47 20.67 18.95 18.27
C ASN A 47 19.68 17.93 17.68
N PRO A 48 20.05 17.15 16.65
CA PRO A 48 19.15 16.21 15.99
C PRO A 48 18.74 15.03 16.88
N PHE A 49 19.34 14.88 18.04
CA PHE A 49 19.04 13.83 19.02
C PHE A 49 18.10 14.28 20.14
N ASP A 50 17.83 15.59 20.26
CA ASP A 50 16.98 16.10 21.31
C ASP A 50 15.49 15.82 21.04
N ILE A 51 14.81 15.31 22.08
CA ILE A 51 13.37 15.17 22.10
C ILE A 51 12.80 16.40 22.82
N LYS A 52 11.99 17.17 22.11
CA LYS A 52 11.30 18.36 22.65
C LYS A 52 9.84 18.05 22.93
N LEU A 53 9.32 18.61 24.01
CA LEU A 53 7.89 18.56 24.30
C LEU A 53 7.19 19.70 23.54
N ILE A 54 6.46 19.36 22.49
CA ILE A 54 5.80 20.33 21.61
C ILE A 54 4.32 20.46 21.98
N PRO A 55 3.81 21.68 22.27
CA PRO A 55 2.40 21.89 22.59
C PRO A 55 1.46 21.36 21.49
N ARG A 56 0.37 20.69 21.88
CA ARG A 56 -0.62 20.08 20.96
C ARG A 56 -1.12 21.06 19.89
N ASN A 57 -1.43 22.29 20.29
CA ASN A 57 -1.95 23.34 19.40
C ASN A 57 -0.95 23.84 18.37
N ARG A 58 0.33 23.51 18.51
CA ARG A 58 1.38 23.83 17.54
C ARG A 58 1.69 22.67 16.62
N ILE A 59 1.13 21.48 16.82
CA ILE A 59 1.35 20.31 15.99
C ILE A 59 0.23 20.21 14.95
N ARG A 60 0.61 20.07 13.68
CA ARG A 60 -0.29 19.91 12.55
C ARG A 60 -0.05 18.59 11.80
N ALA A 61 -1.13 18.04 11.26
CA ALA A 61 -1.03 16.92 10.34
C ALA A 61 -0.35 17.36 9.04
N ASN A 62 0.45 16.47 8.45
CA ASN A 62 1.03 16.68 7.15
C ASN A 62 -0.03 16.48 6.07
N LYS A 63 -0.32 17.50 5.26
CA LYS A 63 -1.30 17.46 4.17
C LYS A 63 -0.92 16.47 3.07
N LYS A 64 0.39 16.20 2.90
CA LYS A 64 0.92 15.23 1.93
C LYS A 64 0.77 13.77 2.39
N ASN A 65 0.30 13.54 3.61
CA ASN A 65 0.06 12.20 4.13
C ASN A 65 -1.28 11.65 3.62
N ASN A 66 -1.27 11.04 2.45
CA ASN A 66 -2.45 10.44 1.82
C ASN A 66 -2.80 9.04 2.38
N TYR A 67 -2.08 8.58 3.41
CA TYR A 67 -2.36 7.30 4.04
C TYR A 67 -3.52 7.41 5.03
N PRO A 68 -4.50 6.49 4.98
CA PRO A 68 -5.63 6.51 5.90
C PRO A 68 -5.18 6.33 7.35
N ILE A 69 -5.84 7.04 8.25
CA ILE A 69 -5.61 6.94 9.70
C ILE A 69 -6.56 5.87 10.24
N GLU A 70 -6.12 4.62 10.21
CA GLU A 70 -6.90 3.43 10.60
C GLU A 70 -6.46 2.87 11.96
N GLU A 71 -7.29 2.03 12.57
CA GLU A 71 -7.02 1.30 13.82
C GLU A 71 -6.61 2.21 15.01
N ILE A 72 -7.19 3.40 15.10
CA ILE A 72 -6.87 4.36 16.15
C ILE A 72 -7.30 3.86 17.53
N ASP A 73 -8.43 3.15 17.62
CA ASP A 73 -8.93 2.65 18.90
C ASP A 73 -8.02 1.59 19.52
N SER A 74 -7.53 0.67 18.70
CA SER A 74 -6.56 -0.34 19.13
C SER A 74 -5.25 0.30 19.60
N LEU A 75 -4.74 1.28 18.85
CA LEU A 75 -3.53 2.01 19.22
C LEU A 75 -3.75 2.89 20.47
N ALA A 76 -4.89 3.54 20.61
CA ALA A 76 -5.23 4.33 21.80
C ALA A 76 -5.30 3.42 23.03
N LYS A 77 -5.92 2.25 22.93
CA LYS A 77 -5.94 1.27 24.03
C LYS A 77 -4.51 0.83 24.41
N SER A 78 -3.65 0.54 23.45
CA SER A 78 -2.25 0.18 23.69
C SER A 78 -1.47 1.32 24.36
N ILE A 79 -1.67 2.58 23.94
CA ILE A 79 -1.03 3.75 24.56
C ILE A 79 -1.56 3.96 25.98
N LEU A 80 -2.84 3.77 26.21
CA LEU A 80 -3.43 3.85 27.55
C LEU A 80 -2.83 2.82 28.50
N GLU A 81 -2.61 1.60 28.03
CA GLU A 81 -2.13 0.47 28.82
C GLU A 81 -0.61 0.53 29.07
N TYR A 82 0.17 0.84 28.02
CA TYR A 82 1.65 0.74 28.06
C TYR A 82 2.38 2.09 27.91
N GLY A 83 1.68 3.18 27.69
CA GLY A 83 2.27 4.48 27.40
C GLY A 83 2.75 4.60 25.94
N LEU A 84 3.24 5.81 25.60
CA LEU A 84 3.78 6.10 24.28
C LEU A 84 5.18 5.47 24.11
N GLN A 85 5.30 4.45 23.29
CA GLN A 85 6.57 3.72 23.10
C GLN A 85 7.53 4.38 22.10
N GLN A 86 7.02 5.26 21.23
CA GLN A 86 7.81 5.94 20.21
C GLN A 86 7.38 7.40 20.08
N ASN A 87 8.35 8.30 20.07
CA ASN A 87 8.13 9.73 19.89
C ASN A 87 7.61 10.04 18.48
N LEU A 88 7.01 11.21 18.34
CA LEU A 88 6.67 11.76 17.03
C LEU A 88 7.94 12.29 16.35
N VAL A 89 7.94 12.36 15.02
CA VAL A 89 8.91 13.11 14.23
C VAL A 89 8.17 14.24 13.55
N VAL A 90 8.62 15.47 13.77
CA VAL A 90 7.97 16.67 13.26
C VAL A 90 8.98 17.57 12.55
N ILE A 91 8.52 18.32 11.57
CA ILE A 91 9.29 19.37 10.88
C ILE A 91 8.83 20.71 11.41
N TYR A 92 9.76 21.54 11.80
CA TYR A 92 9.46 22.91 12.18
C TYR A 92 9.22 23.79 10.96
N SER A 93 8.05 24.44 10.92
CA SER A 93 7.70 25.47 9.93
C SER A 93 7.84 26.83 10.53
N SER A 94 8.83 27.59 10.09
CA SER A 94 9.10 28.94 10.61
C SER A 94 8.05 29.96 10.20
N GLU A 95 7.39 29.77 9.05
CA GLU A 95 6.34 30.71 8.55
C GLU A 95 5.11 30.75 9.47
N GLU A 96 4.68 29.59 9.97
CA GLU A 96 3.49 29.46 10.78
C GLU A 96 3.77 29.27 12.27
N ASP A 97 5.03 29.20 12.66
CA ASP A 97 5.50 28.79 14.00
C ASP A 97 4.83 27.49 14.48
N THR A 98 4.73 26.51 13.58
CA THR A 98 4.08 25.22 13.81
C THR A 98 5.02 24.06 13.52
N TYR A 99 4.59 22.86 13.92
CA TYR A 99 5.31 21.63 13.74
C TYR A 99 4.46 20.65 12.93
N ILE A 100 4.93 20.27 11.75
CA ILE A 100 4.21 19.39 10.82
C ILE A 100 4.65 17.95 11.07
N ILE A 101 3.72 17.05 11.29
CA ILE A 101 4.03 15.64 11.55
C ILE A 101 4.61 14.99 10.30
N GLU A 102 5.85 14.50 10.36
CA GLU A 102 6.45 13.64 9.34
C GLU A 102 6.14 12.16 9.63
N THR A 103 6.32 11.74 10.89
CA THR A 103 6.04 10.35 11.32
C THR A 103 5.28 10.35 12.63
N GLY A 104 4.22 9.52 12.71
CA GLY A 104 3.44 9.32 13.94
C GLY A 104 2.05 9.93 13.91
N HIS A 105 1.44 10.21 12.75
CA HIS A 105 0.07 10.70 12.62
C HIS A 105 -0.94 9.88 13.45
N ARG A 106 -0.90 8.54 13.36
CA ARG A 106 -1.77 7.66 14.15
C ARG A 106 -1.56 7.84 15.65
N ARG A 107 -0.29 7.97 16.10
CA ARG A 107 0.05 8.18 17.53
C ARG A 107 -0.45 9.52 18.04
N ALA A 108 -0.28 10.59 17.28
CA ALA A 108 -0.80 11.90 17.59
C ALA A 108 -2.33 11.90 17.69
N THR A 109 -3.01 11.25 16.74
CA THR A 109 -4.48 11.11 16.76
C THR A 109 -4.95 10.30 17.98
N ALA A 110 -4.28 9.18 18.29
CA ALA A 110 -4.63 8.35 19.45
C ALA A 110 -4.41 9.07 20.77
N LEU A 111 -3.30 9.81 20.92
CA LEU A 111 -3.05 10.65 22.11
C LEU A 111 -4.10 11.75 22.26
N ASN A 112 -4.42 12.47 21.17
CA ASN A 112 -5.47 13.48 21.19
C ASN A 112 -6.81 12.89 21.62
N LYS A 113 -7.20 11.73 21.06
CA LYS A 113 -8.44 11.04 21.43
C LYS A 113 -8.49 10.69 22.92
N LEU A 114 -7.38 10.19 23.50
CA LEU A 114 -7.31 9.86 24.92
C LEU A 114 -7.36 11.10 25.80
N ILE A 115 -6.63 12.13 25.44
CA ILE A 115 -6.63 13.39 26.20
C ILE A 115 -8.02 14.04 26.15
N ASP A 116 -8.65 14.10 24.98
CA ASP A 116 -9.98 14.68 24.81
C ASP A 116 -11.07 13.88 25.57
N LYS A 117 -10.87 12.55 25.75
CA LYS A 117 -11.78 11.69 26.52
C LYS A 117 -11.65 11.89 28.04
N TYR A 118 -10.44 12.03 28.57
CA TYR A 118 -10.17 11.92 29.98
C TYR A 118 -9.71 13.22 30.65
N SER A 119 -9.20 14.21 29.89
CA SER A 119 -8.71 15.47 30.48
C SER A 119 -9.85 16.27 31.07
N GLY A 120 -9.69 16.69 32.32
CA GLY A 120 -10.70 17.46 33.04
C GLY A 120 -11.92 16.65 33.51
N VAL A 121 -11.90 15.33 33.38
CA VAL A 121 -12.93 14.42 33.89
C VAL A 121 -12.48 13.92 35.27
N ASP A 122 -13.38 13.91 36.23
CA ASP A 122 -13.16 13.27 37.52
C ASP A 122 -13.81 11.89 37.48
N ASP A 123 -12.98 10.87 37.23
CA ASP A 123 -13.41 9.48 37.06
C ASP A 123 -12.55 8.57 37.96
N GLU A 124 -13.20 7.67 38.68
CA GLU A 124 -12.56 6.70 39.56
C GLU A 124 -12.33 5.34 38.87
N SER A 125 -12.52 5.26 37.55
CA SER A 125 -12.34 4.01 36.84
C SER A 125 -10.87 3.58 36.74
N PRO A 126 -10.58 2.27 36.68
CA PRO A 126 -9.23 1.77 36.44
C PRO A 126 -8.59 2.31 35.15
N GLU A 127 -9.39 2.61 34.12
CA GLU A 127 -8.92 3.23 32.89
C GLU A 127 -8.42 4.66 33.12
N TYR A 128 -9.05 5.41 34.00
CA TYR A 128 -8.62 6.76 34.36
C TYR A 128 -7.29 6.77 35.15
N ASP A 129 -7.05 5.76 35.96
CA ASP A 129 -5.75 5.61 36.64
C ASP A 129 -4.63 5.31 35.63
N LEU A 130 -4.91 4.47 34.61
CA LEU A 130 -3.98 4.25 33.49
C LEU A 130 -3.72 5.53 32.71
N TYR A 131 -4.77 6.33 32.47
CA TYR A 131 -4.63 7.62 31.79
C TYR A 131 -3.72 8.56 32.59
N LYS A 132 -3.96 8.75 33.89
CA LYS A 132 -3.11 9.59 34.76
C LYS A 132 -1.65 9.18 34.69
N LYS A 133 -1.38 7.89 34.67
CA LYS A 133 -0.03 7.34 34.67
C LYS A 133 0.64 7.47 33.29
N ASN A 134 -0.06 7.11 32.20
CA ASN A 134 0.53 6.84 30.93
C ASN A 134 0.27 7.91 29.85
N VAL A 135 -0.74 8.78 30.03
CA VAL A 135 -1.17 9.75 28.99
C VAL A 135 -1.19 11.19 29.51
N ALA A 136 -1.64 11.45 30.76
CA ALA A 136 -1.72 12.80 31.32
C ALA A 136 -0.39 13.58 31.22
N PRO A 137 0.81 12.98 31.33
CA PRO A 137 2.06 13.71 31.13
C PRO A 137 2.16 14.39 29.75
N TYR A 138 1.39 13.94 28.77
CA TYR A 138 1.39 14.49 27.40
C TYR A 138 0.33 15.57 27.16
N GLU A 139 -0.50 15.91 28.12
CA GLU A 139 -1.51 16.99 28.00
C GLU A 139 -0.90 18.34 27.62
N LYS A 140 0.28 18.64 28.14
CA LYS A 140 0.99 19.89 27.88
C LYS A 140 1.68 19.90 26.51
N GLY A 141 1.94 18.73 25.94
CA GLY A 141 2.61 18.59 24.64
C GLY A 141 3.06 17.17 24.39
N PHE A 142 3.41 16.89 23.14
CA PHE A 142 3.87 15.57 22.70
C PHE A 142 5.40 15.54 22.60
N PRO A 143 6.05 14.43 22.97
CA PRO A 143 7.48 14.26 22.81
C PRO A 143 7.79 14.07 21.31
N CYS A 144 8.52 15.02 20.75
CA CYS A 144 8.82 15.10 19.34
C CYS A 144 10.34 15.18 19.09
N LYS A 145 10.83 14.40 18.12
CA LYS A 145 12.09 14.70 17.45
C LYS A 145 11.80 15.78 16.41
N VAL A 146 12.46 16.93 16.53
CA VAL A 146 12.25 18.06 15.62
C VAL A 146 13.30 18.02 14.52
N LEU A 147 12.84 18.07 13.27
CA LEU A 147 13.66 18.26 12.07
C LEU A 147 13.52 19.73 11.66
N TYR A 148 14.66 20.34 11.35
CA TYR A 148 14.71 21.71 10.85
C TYR A 148 15.07 21.65 9.37
N LEU A 149 14.26 22.32 8.55
CA LEU A 149 14.63 22.63 7.17
C LEU A 149 15.58 23.83 7.15
N GLU A 150 16.20 24.08 6.00
CA GLU A 150 16.97 25.28 5.77
C GLU A 150 16.11 26.53 5.98
N ASP A 151 16.71 27.62 6.47
CA ASP A 151 15.98 28.83 6.79
C ASP A 151 15.28 29.43 5.55
N GLY A 152 14.02 29.83 5.71
CA GLY A 152 13.22 30.43 4.66
C GLY A 152 12.55 29.44 3.70
N ILE A 153 12.62 28.15 3.97
CA ILE A 153 11.95 27.12 3.17
C ILE A 153 10.57 26.84 3.73
N SER A 154 9.53 27.11 2.92
CA SER A 154 8.18 26.64 3.21
C SER A 154 8.05 25.15 2.93
N TYR A 155 7.50 24.41 3.90
CA TYR A 155 7.15 22.99 3.73
C TYR A 155 5.82 22.80 2.96
N ASP A 156 4.93 23.78 3.02
CA ASP A 156 3.59 23.73 2.41
C ASP A 156 3.69 24.03 0.90
N VAL A 157 4.28 23.10 0.17
CA VAL A 157 4.31 23.14 -1.29
C VAL A 157 3.01 22.54 -1.81
N SER A 158 2.32 23.26 -2.69
CA SER A 158 1.08 22.78 -3.33
C SER A 158 1.33 21.46 -4.09
N ASP A 159 0.32 20.57 -4.14
CA ASP A 159 0.42 19.30 -4.88
C ASP A 159 0.65 19.51 -6.38
N ASP A 160 0.23 20.66 -6.92
CA ASP A 160 0.39 21.08 -8.32
C ASP A 160 1.71 21.83 -8.57
N ALA A 161 2.56 22.03 -7.55
CA ALA A 161 3.81 22.75 -7.70
C ALA A 161 4.77 21.99 -8.63
N ASP A 162 5.49 22.76 -9.46
CA ASP A 162 6.59 22.22 -10.24
C ASP A 162 7.70 21.71 -9.27
N LEU A 163 7.84 20.39 -9.18
CA LEU A 163 8.82 19.75 -8.31
C LEU A 163 10.27 20.19 -8.61
N SER A 164 10.54 20.71 -9.80
CA SER A 164 11.85 21.26 -10.16
C SER A 164 12.23 22.46 -9.29
N THR A 165 11.25 23.24 -8.82
CA THR A 165 11.44 24.41 -7.98
C THR A 165 11.47 24.09 -6.49
N VAL A 166 10.96 22.93 -6.07
CA VAL A 166 10.87 22.52 -4.66
C VAL A 166 12.26 22.28 -4.07
N PRO A 167 12.60 22.83 -2.90
CA PRO A 167 13.90 22.61 -2.25
C PRO A 167 14.20 21.13 -2.00
N MET A 168 15.50 20.76 -2.02
CA MET A 168 15.97 19.38 -1.84
C MET A 168 15.50 18.79 -0.51
N SER A 169 15.59 19.57 0.57
CA SER A 169 15.19 19.15 1.92
C SER A 169 13.70 18.81 2.02
N VAL A 170 12.86 19.51 1.26
CA VAL A 170 11.41 19.24 1.18
C VAL A 170 11.13 17.96 0.39
N LEU A 171 11.85 17.75 -0.74
CA LEU A 171 11.76 16.50 -1.51
C LEU A 171 12.18 15.30 -0.64
N ASP A 172 13.28 15.42 0.09
CA ASP A 172 13.79 14.36 0.98
C ASP A 172 12.81 14.05 2.12
N SER A 173 12.14 15.05 2.65
CA SER A 173 11.11 14.86 3.68
C SER A 173 9.90 14.11 3.14
N GLU A 174 9.42 14.46 1.95
CA GLU A 174 8.30 13.76 1.32
C GLU A 174 8.69 12.31 0.97
N ILE A 175 9.90 12.08 0.47
CA ILE A 175 10.45 10.74 0.23
C ILE A 175 10.43 9.91 1.53
N ARG A 176 10.94 10.44 2.64
CA ARG A 176 10.92 9.74 3.94
C ARG A 176 9.50 9.41 4.41
N LEU A 177 8.54 10.33 4.18
CA LEU A 177 7.14 10.10 4.53
C LEU A 177 6.59 8.85 3.83
N TYR A 178 6.82 8.72 2.51
CA TYR A 178 6.36 7.55 1.74
C TYR A 178 7.06 6.27 2.16
N ILE A 179 8.39 6.28 2.30
CA ILE A 179 9.18 5.12 2.70
C ILE A 179 8.73 4.60 4.07
N THR A 180 8.65 5.49 5.07
CA THR A 180 8.27 5.12 6.44
C THR A 180 6.85 4.54 6.50
N ASN A 181 5.91 5.07 5.71
CA ASN A 181 4.56 4.56 5.68
C ASN A 181 4.47 3.18 5.01
N GLU A 182 5.21 2.94 3.92
CA GLU A 182 5.24 1.64 3.24
C GLU A 182 5.99 0.56 4.06
N GLU A 183 6.97 0.95 4.88
CA GLU A 183 7.71 0.02 5.75
C GLU A 183 6.85 -0.52 6.89
N VAL A 184 6.03 0.32 7.52
CA VAL A 184 5.29 0.01 8.75
C VAL A 184 3.94 -0.65 8.47
N ARG A 185 3.37 -0.47 7.28
CA ARG A 185 1.99 -0.90 6.97
C ARG A 185 1.95 -2.24 6.25
N THR A 186 0.82 -2.95 6.40
CA THR A 186 0.52 -4.12 5.56
C THR A 186 0.55 -3.72 4.08
N LYS A 187 1.37 -4.41 3.29
CA LYS A 187 1.55 -4.13 1.87
C LYS A 187 0.22 -4.28 1.12
N ASN A 188 -0.21 -3.20 0.48
CA ASN A 188 -1.36 -3.19 -0.42
C ASN A 188 -0.86 -2.80 -1.82
N PRO A 189 -1.04 -3.65 -2.85
CA PRO A 189 -0.49 -3.40 -4.19
C PRO A 189 -0.89 -2.04 -4.78
N VAL A 190 -2.11 -1.57 -4.50
CA VAL A 190 -2.61 -0.29 -5.00
C VAL A 190 -1.90 0.88 -4.34
N ARG A 191 -1.79 0.86 -3.00
CA ARG A 191 -1.06 1.89 -2.26
C ARG A 191 0.42 1.90 -2.64
N THR A 192 1.02 0.73 -2.74
CA THR A 192 2.43 0.61 -3.18
C THR A 192 2.60 1.15 -4.60
N ALA A 193 1.65 0.95 -5.52
CA ALA A 193 1.69 1.56 -6.84
C ALA A 193 1.67 3.09 -6.79
N GLN A 194 0.78 3.67 -5.96
CA GLN A 194 0.72 5.12 -5.76
C GLN A 194 2.01 5.66 -5.13
N ALA A 195 2.55 4.96 -4.12
CA ALA A 195 3.82 5.34 -3.48
C ALA A 195 4.99 5.27 -4.47
N VAL A 196 5.10 4.21 -5.27
CA VAL A 196 6.12 4.06 -6.31
C VAL A 196 6.04 5.17 -7.35
N ALA A 197 4.83 5.49 -7.85
CA ALA A 197 4.62 6.57 -8.81
C ALA A 197 5.06 7.93 -8.23
N ARG A 198 4.68 8.23 -6.98
CA ARG A 198 5.08 9.48 -6.34
C ARG A 198 6.57 9.54 -6.03
N LEU A 199 7.14 8.47 -5.48
CA LEU A 199 8.58 8.37 -5.22
C LEU A 199 9.40 8.57 -6.51
N LYS A 200 8.92 8.01 -7.65
CA LYS A 200 9.57 8.23 -8.93
C LYS A 200 9.62 9.72 -9.30
N GLN A 201 8.49 10.43 -9.18
CA GLN A 201 8.44 11.87 -9.45
C GLN A 201 9.41 12.65 -8.55
N LEU A 202 9.45 12.33 -7.26
CA LEU A 202 10.32 12.99 -6.28
C LEU A 202 11.81 12.73 -6.56
N TYR A 203 12.18 11.48 -6.87
CA TYR A 203 13.56 11.13 -7.21
C TYR A 203 13.99 11.68 -8.57
N ASP A 204 13.10 11.74 -9.55
CA ASP A 204 13.36 12.38 -10.84
C ASP A 204 13.62 13.89 -10.64
N ALA A 205 12.82 14.57 -9.82
CA ALA A 205 13.02 15.97 -9.46
C ALA A 205 14.35 16.19 -8.69
N LYS A 206 14.68 15.28 -7.78
CA LYS A 206 15.97 15.28 -7.06
C LYS A 206 17.13 15.12 -8.04
N ASN A 207 17.05 14.17 -8.97
CA ASN A 207 18.06 13.95 -10.00
C ASN A 207 18.24 15.15 -10.93
N ALA A 208 17.18 15.94 -11.19
CA ALA A 208 17.29 17.15 -11.99
C ALA A 208 18.18 18.21 -11.33
N LYS A 209 18.31 18.19 -9.99
CA LYS A 209 19.10 19.14 -9.20
C LYS A 209 20.55 18.66 -8.95
N LEU A 210 20.82 17.37 -9.16
CA LEU A 210 22.12 16.75 -8.93
C LEU A 210 23.03 16.87 -10.17
N ASN A 211 24.34 16.92 -9.93
CA ASN A 211 25.33 16.81 -10.99
C ASN A 211 25.24 15.43 -11.66
N ARG A 212 25.77 15.32 -12.88
CA ARG A 212 25.71 14.07 -13.66
C ARG A 212 26.35 12.87 -12.95
N SER A 213 27.42 13.12 -12.18
CA SER A 213 28.11 12.09 -11.38
C SER A 213 27.32 11.58 -10.20
N ASP A 214 26.40 12.40 -9.67
CA ASP A 214 25.72 12.16 -8.39
C ASP A 214 24.30 11.65 -8.61
N LYS A 215 23.89 11.49 -9.88
CA LYS A 215 22.56 10.99 -10.24
C LYS A 215 22.39 9.54 -9.81
N ILE A 216 21.27 9.28 -9.17
CA ILE A 216 20.89 7.95 -8.68
C ILE A 216 20.04 7.22 -9.72
N ASN A 217 20.12 5.88 -9.70
CA ASN A 217 19.17 5.04 -10.46
C ASN A 217 17.86 4.96 -9.69
N VAL A 218 16.86 5.70 -10.15
CA VAL A 218 15.58 5.87 -9.45
C VAL A 218 14.88 4.54 -9.16
N ASN A 219 14.84 3.61 -10.11
CA ASN A 219 14.17 2.33 -9.91
C ASN A 219 14.89 1.46 -8.86
N ASN A 220 16.22 1.48 -8.84
CA ASN A 220 16.99 0.74 -7.86
C ASN A 220 16.83 1.36 -6.46
N GLU A 221 16.87 2.68 -6.36
CA GLU A 221 16.68 3.40 -5.11
C GLU A 221 15.31 3.14 -4.49
N ILE A 222 14.24 3.20 -5.31
CA ILE A 222 12.89 2.85 -4.85
C ILE A 222 12.81 1.38 -4.44
N ALA A 223 13.44 0.48 -5.19
CA ALA A 223 13.44 -0.95 -4.91
C ALA A 223 14.08 -1.26 -3.55
N GLU A 224 15.23 -0.64 -3.26
CA GLU A 224 15.95 -0.77 -2.00
C GLU A 224 15.12 -0.21 -0.83
N ASN A 225 14.63 1.01 -0.97
CA ASN A 225 13.86 1.68 0.08
C ASN A 225 12.52 1.00 0.42
N LEU A 226 11.84 0.40 -0.56
CA LEU A 226 10.58 -0.31 -0.34
C LEU A 226 10.76 -1.82 -0.08
N ASN A 227 11.99 -2.30 -0.09
CA ASN A 227 12.32 -3.72 0.03
C ASN A 227 11.53 -4.61 -0.97
N ILE A 228 11.57 -4.20 -2.25
CA ILE A 228 11.00 -4.90 -3.40
C ILE A 228 12.05 -5.00 -4.52
N SER A 229 11.80 -5.84 -5.54
CA SER A 229 12.74 -5.91 -6.66
C SER A 229 12.56 -4.74 -7.64
N SER A 230 13.63 -4.32 -8.33
CA SER A 230 13.54 -3.30 -9.40
C SER A 230 12.57 -3.71 -10.51
N ARG A 231 12.40 -5.02 -10.72
CA ARG A 231 11.38 -5.56 -11.65
C ARG A 231 9.95 -5.30 -11.16
N GLN A 232 9.71 -5.37 -9.85
CA GLN A 232 8.40 -5.00 -9.27
C GLN A 232 8.16 -3.50 -9.38
N VAL A 233 9.19 -2.66 -9.13
CA VAL A 233 9.10 -1.21 -9.35
C VAL A 233 8.70 -0.89 -10.79
N ALA A 234 9.34 -1.55 -11.78
CA ALA A 234 8.99 -1.39 -13.18
C ALA A 234 7.54 -1.79 -13.49
N LYS A 235 7.04 -2.88 -12.87
CA LYS A 235 5.63 -3.29 -13.00
C LYS A 235 4.68 -2.25 -12.41
N TYR A 236 4.98 -1.70 -11.22
CA TYR A 236 4.17 -0.64 -10.62
C TYR A 236 4.14 0.61 -11.50
N ASN A 237 5.30 1.06 -11.99
CA ASN A 237 5.39 2.21 -12.90
C ASN A 237 4.58 2.00 -14.18
N SER A 238 4.53 0.77 -14.72
CA SER A 238 3.76 0.49 -15.94
C SER A 238 2.25 0.63 -15.74
N THR A 239 1.73 0.48 -14.50
CA THR A 239 0.27 0.62 -14.25
C THR A 239 -0.27 2.02 -14.55
N ASP A 240 0.60 3.02 -14.66
CA ASP A 240 0.20 4.38 -15.06
C ASP A 240 -0.27 4.45 -16.52
N ASN A 241 0.13 3.49 -17.36
CA ASN A 241 -0.30 3.38 -18.76
C ASN A 241 -1.64 2.64 -18.94
N LEU A 242 -2.28 2.23 -17.84
CA LEU A 242 -3.61 1.62 -17.91
C LEU A 242 -4.68 2.67 -18.23
N ILE A 243 -5.64 2.28 -19.07
CA ILE A 243 -6.88 3.05 -19.22
C ILE A 243 -7.62 3.13 -17.89
N PRO A 244 -8.44 4.19 -17.66
CA PRO A 244 -9.13 4.42 -16.38
C PRO A 244 -9.93 3.21 -15.90
N GLU A 245 -10.57 2.48 -16.81
CA GLU A 245 -11.42 1.33 -16.54
C GLU A 245 -10.62 0.14 -15.96
N LEU A 246 -9.48 -0.21 -16.58
CA LEU A 246 -8.60 -1.26 -16.09
C LEU A 246 -7.85 -0.83 -14.82
N ARG A 247 -7.52 0.46 -14.71
CA ARG A 247 -6.96 1.03 -13.48
C ARG A 247 -7.95 0.87 -12.31
N SER A 248 -9.25 1.09 -12.54
CA SER A 248 -10.30 0.86 -11.54
C SER A 248 -10.37 -0.60 -11.10
N LEU A 249 -10.25 -1.56 -12.02
CA LEU A 249 -10.18 -2.99 -11.69
C LEU A 249 -8.94 -3.33 -10.84
N PHE A 250 -7.81 -2.70 -11.12
CA PHE A 250 -6.59 -2.86 -10.31
C PHE A 250 -6.78 -2.27 -8.91
N ILE A 251 -7.35 -1.07 -8.79
CA ILE A 251 -7.66 -0.40 -7.52
C ILE A 251 -8.60 -1.25 -6.65
N ASN A 252 -9.57 -1.91 -7.25
CA ASN A 252 -10.52 -2.79 -6.56
C ASN A 252 -9.98 -4.21 -6.30
N ASN A 253 -8.68 -4.45 -6.57
CA ASN A 253 -8.03 -5.76 -6.45
C ASN A 253 -8.67 -6.87 -7.33
N SER A 254 -9.43 -6.49 -8.36
CA SER A 254 -10.03 -7.43 -9.32
C SER A 254 -9.00 -8.02 -10.29
N ILE A 255 -7.87 -7.32 -10.50
CA ILE A 255 -6.74 -7.81 -11.29
C ILE A 255 -5.44 -7.70 -10.50
N THR A 256 -4.51 -8.65 -10.75
CA THR A 256 -3.21 -8.67 -10.08
C THR A 256 -2.25 -7.64 -10.68
N LEU A 257 -1.21 -7.23 -9.91
CA LEU A 257 -0.13 -6.37 -10.44
C LEU A 257 0.51 -6.93 -11.71
N THR A 258 0.69 -8.25 -11.79
CA THR A 258 1.31 -8.88 -12.96
C THR A 258 0.42 -8.77 -14.20
N SER A 259 -0.89 -9.01 -14.05
CA SER A 259 -1.87 -8.81 -15.13
C SER A 259 -1.95 -7.33 -15.53
N ALA A 260 -2.07 -6.44 -14.56
CA ALA A 260 -2.13 -4.99 -14.78
C ALA A 260 -0.91 -4.49 -15.57
N ALA A 261 0.31 -4.91 -15.17
CA ALA A 261 1.53 -4.55 -15.87
C ALA A 261 1.63 -5.15 -17.29
N GLY A 262 1.04 -6.32 -17.51
CA GLY A 262 0.92 -6.91 -18.85
C GLY A 262 -0.03 -6.11 -19.73
N TYR A 263 -1.20 -5.77 -19.23
CA TYR A 263 -2.21 -4.99 -19.97
C TYR A 263 -1.72 -3.57 -20.31
N ALA A 264 -0.97 -2.96 -19.39
CA ALA A 264 -0.39 -1.64 -19.57
C ALA A 264 0.60 -1.51 -20.75
N GLN A 265 1.06 -2.63 -21.31
CA GLN A 265 1.93 -2.68 -22.50
C GLN A 265 1.14 -2.68 -23.81
N LEU A 266 -0.16 -2.88 -23.74
CA LEU A 266 -1.04 -2.96 -24.90
C LEU A 266 -1.53 -1.57 -25.31
N THR A 267 -2.04 -1.48 -26.56
CA THR A 267 -2.66 -0.23 -27.03
C THR A 267 -3.93 0.07 -26.24
N PRO A 268 -4.37 1.34 -26.13
CA PRO A 268 -5.62 1.68 -25.45
C PRO A 268 -6.85 0.94 -25.98
N ASP A 269 -6.89 0.65 -27.29
CA ASP A 269 -7.97 -0.10 -27.93
C ASP A 269 -7.98 -1.56 -27.47
N ASP A 270 -6.81 -2.20 -27.40
CA ASP A 270 -6.68 -3.57 -26.90
C ASP A 270 -7.02 -3.64 -25.40
N GLN A 271 -6.59 -2.65 -24.61
CA GLN A 271 -6.95 -2.52 -23.21
C GLN A 271 -8.47 -2.40 -23.04
N MET A 272 -9.14 -1.63 -23.88
CA MET A 272 -10.60 -1.49 -23.86
C MET A 272 -11.31 -2.80 -24.21
N GLN A 273 -10.76 -3.61 -25.12
CA GLN A 273 -11.29 -4.94 -25.40
C GLN A 273 -11.15 -5.87 -24.19
N ILE A 274 -10.02 -5.83 -23.50
CA ILE A 274 -9.80 -6.56 -22.25
C ILE A 274 -10.82 -6.14 -21.20
N TYR A 275 -11.05 -4.84 -21.01
CA TYR A 275 -12.06 -4.35 -20.09
C TYR A 275 -13.47 -4.86 -20.43
N LYS A 276 -13.85 -4.89 -21.70
CA LYS A 276 -15.13 -5.48 -22.13
C LYS A 276 -15.24 -6.96 -21.78
N ILE A 277 -14.14 -7.72 -21.87
CA ILE A 277 -14.10 -9.12 -21.44
C ILE A 277 -14.38 -9.21 -19.93
N PHE A 278 -13.72 -8.42 -19.11
CA PHE A 278 -13.95 -8.37 -17.67
C PHE A 278 -15.39 -7.99 -17.34
N LYS A 279 -15.94 -6.97 -17.98
CA LYS A 279 -17.32 -6.52 -17.78
C LYS A 279 -18.37 -7.56 -18.15
N ASN A 280 -18.10 -8.35 -19.21
CA ASN A 280 -19.05 -9.35 -19.70
C ASN A 280 -18.87 -10.70 -18.99
N HIS A 281 -17.82 -10.88 -18.18
CA HIS A 281 -17.42 -12.17 -17.62
C HIS A 281 -17.02 -12.05 -16.14
N ASP A 282 -17.84 -11.36 -15.33
CA ASP A 282 -17.60 -11.14 -13.91
C ASP A 282 -17.37 -12.44 -13.09
N ASP A 283 -17.81 -13.58 -13.62
CA ASP A 283 -17.79 -14.88 -12.93
C ASP A 283 -16.58 -15.75 -13.28
N LEU A 284 -15.75 -15.33 -14.25
CA LEU A 284 -14.55 -16.09 -14.59
C LEU A 284 -13.42 -15.80 -13.60
N ASN A 285 -12.66 -16.83 -13.25
CA ASN A 285 -11.46 -16.62 -12.48
C ASN A 285 -10.37 -15.94 -13.32
N THR A 286 -9.42 -15.28 -12.65
CA THR A 286 -8.34 -14.50 -13.30
C THR A 286 -7.54 -15.32 -14.33
N ARG A 287 -7.39 -16.64 -14.12
CA ARG A 287 -6.67 -17.52 -15.05
C ARG A 287 -7.44 -17.70 -16.36
N GLN A 288 -8.73 -17.99 -16.27
CA GLN A 288 -9.61 -18.15 -17.43
C GLN A 288 -9.73 -16.85 -18.24
N ILE A 289 -9.83 -15.71 -17.54
CA ILE A 289 -9.81 -14.38 -18.18
C ILE A 289 -8.48 -14.17 -18.93
N ASN A 290 -7.34 -14.49 -18.32
CA ASN A 290 -6.04 -14.36 -18.98
C ASN A 290 -5.88 -15.29 -20.20
N GLU A 291 -6.39 -16.52 -20.14
CA GLU A 291 -6.40 -17.45 -21.28
C GLU A 291 -7.25 -16.89 -22.44
N LEU A 292 -8.43 -16.32 -22.13
CA LEU A 292 -9.29 -15.65 -23.11
C LEU A 292 -8.63 -14.42 -23.73
N ILE A 293 -7.99 -13.61 -22.92
CA ILE A 293 -7.26 -12.41 -23.37
C ILE A 293 -6.13 -12.83 -24.31
N GLN A 294 -5.37 -13.84 -23.94
CA GLN A 294 -4.26 -14.34 -24.76
C GLN A 294 -4.75 -14.85 -26.11
N ALA A 295 -5.81 -15.66 -26.13
CA ALA A 295 -6.41 -16.16 -27.36
C ALA A 295 -6.94 -15.02 -28.25
N ASN A 296 -7.61 -14.03 -27.67
CA ASN A 296 -8.15 -12.87 -28.37
C ASN A 296 -7.04 -11.97 -28.94
N THR A 297 -5.96 -11.77 -28.18
CA THR A 297 -4.80 -10.97 -28.60
C THR A 297 -4.09 -11.63 -29.78
N GLU A 298 -3.91 -12.96 -29.75
CA GLU A 298 -3.29 -13.72 -30.83
C GLU A 298 -4.14 -13.65 -32.11
N LEU A 299 -5.46 -13.82 -31.99
CA LEU A 299 -6.38 -13.70 -33.13
C LEU A 299 -6.38 -12.30 -33.75
N ASN A 300 -6.36 -11.26 -32.90
CA ASN A 300 -6.27 -9.88 -33.39
C ASN A 300 -4.94 -9.60 -34.09
N HIS A 301 -3.84 -10.15 -33.58
CA HIS A 301 -2.52 -10.03 -34.25
C HIS A 301 -2.51 -10.69 -35.63
N GLN A 302 -3.09 -11.89 -35.74
CA GLN A 302 -3.21 -12.60 -37.03
C GLN A 302 -4.11 -11.82 -38.01
N ILE A 303 -5.24 -11.30 -37.56
CA ILE A 303 -6.13 -10.46 -38.37
C ILE A 303 -5.36 -9.23 -38.89
N LYS A 304 -4.64 -8.53 -38.02
CA LYS A 304 -3.88 -7.32 -38.37
C LYS A 304 -2.75 -7.62 -39.37
N GLN A 305 -2.04 -8.74 -39.19
CA GLN A 305 -1.03 -9.17 -40.17
C GLN A 305 -1.63 -9.42 -41.53
N GLN A 306 -2.78 -10.08 -41.59
CA GLN A 306 -3.45 -10.39 -42.88
C GLN A 306 -4.06 -9.12 -43.49
N GLU A 307 -4.58 -8.19 -42.71
CA GLU A 307 -5.04 -6.86 -43.18
C GLU A 307 -3.87 -6.10 -43.82
N THR A 308 -2.68 -6.09 -43.19
CA THR A 308 -1.47 -5.44 -43.74
C THR A 308 -1.03 -6.11 -45.05
N GLN A 309 -1.12 -7.43 -45.14
CA GLN A 309 -0.82 -8.16 -46.38
C GLN A 309 -1.80 -7.81 -47.50
N ILE A 310 -3.09 -7.71 -47.19
CA ILE A 310 -4.11 -7.29 -48.18
C ILE A 310 -3.84 -5.86 -48.63
N GLU A 311 -3.48 -4.95 -47.73
CA GLU A 311 -3.18 -3.57 -48.05
C GLU A 311 -1.94 -3.47 -48.97
N ALA A 312 -0.88 -4.23 -48.66
CA ALA A 312 0.31 -4.33 -49.46
C ALA A 312 0.02 -4.89 -50.89
N LEU A 313 -0.78 -5.96 -50.98
CA LEU A 313 -1.19 -6.54 -52.24
C LEU A 313 -2.12 -5.61 -53.05
N SER A 314 -2.99 -4.89 -52.40
CA SER A 314 -3.89 -3.93 -53.04
C SER A 314 -3.15 -2.70 -53.58
N SER A 315 -2.07 -2.26 -52.93
CA SER A 315 -1.23 -1.15 -53.36
C SER A 315 -0.31 -1.49 -54.56
N VAL A 316 -0.04 -2.78 -54.79
CA VAL A 316 0.78 -3.28 -55.92
C VAL A 316 -0.07 -3.57 -57.17
N SER A 317 -1.39 -3.66 -57.02
CA SER A 317 -2.31 -4.16 -58.05
C SER A 317 -2.79 -3.06 -59.03
N ASP A 318 -1.89 -2.42 -59.74
CA ASP A 318 -2.23 -1.77 -61.03
C ASP A 318 -2.14 -2.77 -62.24
N LYS A 319 -2.02 -4.09 -61.95
CA LYS A 319 -2.04 -5.15 -62.99
C LYS A 319 -3.12 -6.19 -62.69
N PRO A 320 -3.92 -6.58 -63.67
CA PRO A 320 -5.13 -7.39 -63.45
C PRO A 320 -4.90 -8.90 -63.18
N SER A 321 -3.70 -9.37 -62.84
CA SER A 321 -3.41 -10.81 -62.74
C SER A 321 -3.43 -11.45 -61.36
N ASP A 322 -3.55 -10.68 -60.23
CA ASP A 322 -3.36 -11.28 -58.89
C ASP A 322 -4.58 -11.18 -57.95
N ASN A 323 -5.79 -11.13 -58.54
CA ASN A 323 -7.03 -11.08 -57.76
C ASN A 323 -7.35 -12.34 -56.94
N SER A 324 -6.70 -13.49 -57.24
CA SER A 324 -6.97 -14.75 -56.55
C SER A 324 -6.38 -14.82 -55.14
N GLU A 325 -5.19 -14.27 -54.96
CA GLU A 325 -4.49 -14.26 -53.68
C GLU A 325 -5.14 -13.30 -52.68
N LEU A 326 -5.52 -12.11 -53.18
CA LEU A 326 -6.28 -11.10 -52.40
C LEU A 326 -7.67 -11.63 -52.00
N LEU A 327 -8.35 -12.37 -52.86
CA LEU A 327 -9.63 -12.99 -52.55
C LEU A 327 -9.47 -14.10 -51.49
N THR A 328 -8.38 -14.85 -51.56
CA THR A 328 -8.07 -15.90 -50.57
C THR A 328 -7.77 -15.33 -49.23
N LEU A 329 -6.98 -14.26 -49.11
CA LEU A 329 -6.69 -13.55 -47.86
C LEU A 329 -7.95 -12.92 -47.25
N LYS A 330 -8.82 -12.30 -48.09
CA LYS A 330 -10.10 -11.80 -47.59
C LYS A 330 -10.98 -12.90 -47.01
N LYS A 331 -11.05 -14.07 -47.64
CA LYS A 331 -11.79 -15.24 -47.11
C LYS A 331 -11.19 -15.74 -45.78
N GLN A 332 -9.85 -15.73 -45.65
CA GLN A 332 -9.19 -16.12 -44.41
C GLN A 332 -9.49 -15.16 -43.27
N ILE A 333 -9.50 -13.84 -43.53
CA ILE A 333 -9.89 -12.82 -42.50
C ILE A 333 -11.33 -13.02 -42.08
N GLU A 334 -12.26 -13.25 -43.03
CA GLU A 334 -13.67 -13.53 -42.67
C GLU A 334 -13.80 -14.80 -41.83
N SER A 335 -13.04 -15.84 -42.16
CA SER A 335 -12.98 -17.09 -41.40
C SER A 335 -12.44 -16.86 -39.98
N LEU A 336 -11.37 -16.07 -39.81
CA LEU A 336 -10.79 -15.76 -38.51
C LEU A 336 -11.71 -14.88 -37.66
N LYS A 337 -12.41 -13.93 -38.29
CA LYS A 337 -13.44 -13.12 -37.60
C LYS A 337 -14.59 -14.00 -37.11
N ALA A 338 -15.06 -14.93 -37.95
CA ALA A 338 -16.08 -15.90 -37.57
C ALA A 338 -15.63 -16.84 -36.43
N GLN A 339 -14.39 -17.31 -36.45
CA GLN A 339 -13.80 -18.12 -35.38
C GLN A 339 -13.72 -17.34 -34.07
N LYS A 340 -13.31 -16.09 -34.13
CA LYS A 340 -13.28 -15.19 -32.95
C LYS A 340 -14.68 -15.05 -32.34
N ASP A 341 -15.71 -14.80 -33.17
CA ASP A 341 -17.08 -14.64 -32.70
C ASP A 341 -17.64 -15.95 -32.14
N ALA A 342 -17.29 -17.10 -32.74
CA ALA A 342 -17.64 -18.43 -32.23
C ALA A 342 -17.02 -18.70 -30.86
N ILE A 343 -15.73 -18.38 -30.67
CA ILE A 343 -15.02 -18.51 -29.38
C ILE A 343 -15.70 -17.62 -28.30
N LEU A 344 -16.08 -16.40 -28.66
CA LEU A 344 -16.78 -15.50 -27.74
C LEU A 344 -18.16 -16.05 -27.33
N SER A 345 -18.88 -16.67 -28.28
CA SER A 345 -20.18 -17.32 -28.03
C SER A 345 -20.01 -18.57 -27.16
N GLU A 346 -19.04 -19.44 -27.45
CA GLU A 346 -18.76 -20.64 -26.65
C GLU A 346 -18.37 -20.29 -25.22
N ASN A 347 -17.57 -19.24 -25.04
CA ASN A 347 -17.23 -18.72 -23.72
C ASN A 347 -18.46 -18.22 -22.97
N SER A 348 -19.44 -17.61 -23.66
CA SER A 348 -20.71 -17.19 -23.07
C SER A 348 -21.55 -18.39 -22.61
N GLU A 349 -21.59 -19.49 -23.41
CA GLU A 349 -22.28 -20.71 -23.01
C GLU A 349 -21.60 -21.43 -21.84
N LEU A 350 -20.27 -21.51 -21.85
CA LEU A 350 -19.48 -22.04 -20.73
C LEU A 350 -19.73 -21.26 -19.44
N LYS A 351 -19.81 -19.93 -19.54
CA LYS A 351 -20.18 -19.05 -18.43
C LYS A 351 -21.55 -19.45 -17.85
N ASN A 352 -22.56 -19.60 -18.69
CA ASN A 352 -23.90 -19.95 -18.22
C ASN A 352 -23.92 -21.32 -17.52
N LYS A 353 -23.18 -22.30 -18.04
CA LYS A 353 -23.03 -23.62 -17.42
C LYS A 353 -22.29 -23.54 -16.07
N MET A 354 -21.25 -22.72 -15.98
CA MET A 354 -20.50 -22.48 -14.72
C MET A 354 -21.34 -21.75 -13.68
N MET A 355 -22.15 -20.75 -14.07
CA MET A 355 -23.08 -20.10 -13.16
C MET A 355 -24.07 -21.08 -12.56
N ALA A 356 -24.68 -21.93 -13.41
CA ALA A 356 -25.58 -22.97 -12.94
C ALA A 356 -24.89 -23.94 -11.97
N ALA A 357 -23.65 -24.35 -12.25
CA ALA A 357 -22.87 -25.22 -11.36
C ALA A 357 -22.51 -24.52 -10.03
N ARG A 358 -22.19 -23.23 -10.04
CA ARG A 358 -21.91 -22.45 -8.82
C ARG A 358 -23.16 -22.27 -7.96
N THR A 359 -24.31 -21.97 -8.59
CA THR A 359 -25.58 -21.86 -7.88
C THR A 359 -25.92 -23.19 -7.22
N LEU A 360 -25.71 -24.30 -7.93
CA LEU A 360 -25.91 -25.65 -7.39
C LEU A 360 -24.96 -25.94 -6.23
N LYS A 361 -23.68 -25.56 -6.37
CA LYS A 361 -22.70 -25.73 -5.30
C LYS A 361 -23.04 -24.89 -4.07
N SER A 362 -23.41 -23.61 -4.23
CA SER A 362 -23.85 -22.76 -3.11
C SER A 362 -25.06 -23.36 -2.40
N ALA A 363 -26.07 -23.79 -3.14
CA ALA A 363 -27.24 -24.44 -2.57
C ALA A 363 -26.92 -25.75 -1.83
N TYR A 364 -25.94 -26.50 -2.34
CA TYR A 364 -25.43 -27.69 -1.68
C TYR A 364 -24.68 -27.36 -0.37
N ASP A 365 -23.80 -26.37 -0.40
CA ASP A 365 -23.06 -25.90 0.78
C ASP A 365 -24.00 -25.36 1.87
N ASP A 366 -25.05 -24.62 1.47
CA ASP A 366 -26.10 -24.13 2.37
C ASP A 366 -26.88 -25.31 2.99
N LEU A 367 -27.21 -26.32 2.20
CA LEU A 367 -27.90 -27.53 2.67
C LEU A 367 -27.04 -28.30 3.67
N ILE A 368 -25.74 -28.50 3.39
CA ILE A 368 -24.79 -29.16 4.29
C ILE A 368 -24.66 -28.40 5.60
N THR A 369 -24.59 -27.06 5.53
CA THR A 369 -24.50 -26.18 6.71
C THR A 369 -25.76 -26.31 7.57
N ALA A 370 -26.95 -26.27 6.97
CA ALA A 370 -28.23 -26.43 7.65
C ALA A 370 -28.36 -27.83 8.27
N ALA A 371 -27.96 -28.86 7.53
CA ALA A 371 -27.96 -30.24 8.03
C ALA A 371 -27.02 -30.42 9.23
N SER A 372 -25.82 -29.83 9.17
CA SER A 372 -24.83 -29.88 10.25
C SER A 372 -25.31 -29.16 11.50
N HIS A 373 -25.97 -28.02 11.33
CA HIS A 373 -26.58 -27.25 12.42
C HIS A 373 -27.69 -28.04 13.09
N PHE A 374 -28.63 -28.58 12.29
CA PHE A 374 -29.69 -29.43 12.82
C PHE A 374 -29.17 -30.65 13.57
N MET A 375 -28.17 -31.34 13.02
CA MET A 375 -27.53 -32.48 13.70
C MET A 375 -26.86 -32.11 15.01
N SER A 376 -26.28 -30.91 15.08
CA SER A 376 -25.68 -30.40 16.31
C SER A 376 -26.72 -30.09 17.38
N GLU A 377 -27.85 -29.52 17.01
CA GLU A 377 -28.97 -29.24 17.92
C GLU A 377 -29.74 -30.49 18.32
N ALA A 378 -29.90 -31.43 17.40
CA ALA A 378 -30.55 -32.70 17.70
C ALA A 378 -29.77 -33.63 18.63
N LYS A 379 -28.48 -33.35 18.88
CA LYS A 379 -27.71 -34.14 19.86
C LYS A 379 -28.24 -33.96 21.28
N GLY A 380 -28.77 -35.01 21.84
CA GLY A 380 -29.30 -35.04 23.21
C GLY A 380 -30.83 -34.77 23.28
N HIS A 381 -31.49 -34.63 22.17
CA HIS A 381 -32.94 -34.54 22.05
C HIS A 381 -33.53 -35.84 21.46
N ASP A 382 -34.80 -36.06 21.71
CA ASP A 382 -35.56 -37.19 21.13
C ASP A 382 -36.69 -36.66 20.20
N ALA A 383 -37.40 -37.61 19.57
CA ALA A 383 -38.45 -37.23 18.60
C ALA A 383 -39.59 -36.39 19.20
N SER A 384 -39.83 -36.49 20.51
CA SER A 384 -40.90 -35.72 21.18
C SER A 384 -40.60 -34.22 21.26
N ASP A 385 -39.31 -33.85 21.31
CA ASP A 385 -38.89 -32.46 21.32
C ASP A 385 -39.18 -31.74 19.99
N PHE A 386 -39.27 -32.52 18.89
CA PHE A 386 -39.53 -32.02 17.55
C PHE A 386 -40.97 -32.28 17.06
N SER A 387 -41.84 -32.78 17.96
CA SER A 387 -43.26 -33.08 17.63
C SER A 387 -43.42 -34.04 16.44
N CYS A 388 -42.54 -35.04 16.32
CA CYS A 388 -42.57 -36.07 15.27
C CYS A 388 -42.47 -37.47 15.86
N GLU A 389 -42.74 -38.53 15.04
CA GLU A 389 -42.54 -39.90 15.46
C GLU A 389 -41.07 -40.27 15.49
N GLN A 390 -40.67 -41.15 16.46
CA GLN A 390 -39.27 -41.56 16.64
C GLN A 390 -38.68 -42.16 15.35
N SER A 391 -39.46 -42.93 14.62
CA SER A 391 -39.02 -43.55 13.35
C SER A 391 -38.73 -42.52 12.24
N GLU A 392 -39.47 -41.40 12.21
CA GLU A 392 -39.29 -40.31 11.26
C GLU A 392 -38.05 -39.50 11.64
N PHE A 393 -37.86 -39.25 12.94
CA PHE A 393 -36.68 -38.54 13.46
C PHE A 393 -35.39 -39.32 13.16
N ASP A 394 -35.32 -40.60 13.44
CA ASP A 394 -34.18 -41.48 13.18
C ASP A 394 -33.86 -41.56 11.68
N LYS A 395 -34.90 -41.62 10.84
CA LYS A 395 -34.76 -41.58 9.38
C LYS A 395 -34.23 -40.26 8.87
N ALA A 396 -34.69 -39.14 9.41
CA ALA A 396 -34.18 -37.81 9.07
C ALA A 396 -32.73 -37.65 9.46
N LEU A 397 -32.32 -38.06 10.68
CA LEU A 397 -30.93 -38.04 11.13
C LEU A 397 -30.02 -38.92 10.27
N SER A 398 -30.49 -40.09 9.86
CA SER A 398 -29.77 -40.99 8.97
C SER A 398 -29.54 -40.35 7.59
N LEU A 399 -30.53 -39.73 7.01
CA LEU A 399 -30.43 -39.05 5.72
C LEU A 399 -29.50 -37.83 5.78
N LEU A 400 -29.60 -37.03 6.84
CA LEU A 400 -28.70 -35.88 7.06
C LEU A 400 -27.24 -36.29 7.25
N ASN A 401 -27.04 -37.41 7.94
CA ASN A 401 -25.69 -37.98 8.14
C ASN A 401 -25.12 -38.48 6.80
N GLN A 402 -25.93 -39.10 5.95
CA GLN A 402 -25.53 -39.48 4.60
C GLN A 402 -25.19 -38.25 3.74
N LEU A 403 -25.98 -37.19 3.79
CA LEU A 403 -25.73 -35.94 3.08
C LEU A 403 -24.43 -35.27 3.51
N SER A 404 -24.13 -35.26 4.82
CA SER A 404 -22.89 -34.66 5.34
C SER A 404 -21.63 -35.40 4.92
N THR A 405 -21.74 -36.67 4.52
CA THR A 405 -20.61 -37.51 4.06
C THR A 405 -20.45 -37.54 2.54
N LEU A 406 -21.44 -37.04 1.78
CA LEU A 406 -21.37 -36.95 0.33
C LEU A 406 -20.46 -35.77 -0.10
N SER A 407 -19.40 -36.08 -0.82
CA SER A 407 -18.58 -35.10 -1.53
C SER A 407 -19.03 -35.07 -2.99
N LEU A 408 -19.84 -34.07 -3.36
CA LEU A 408 -20.34 -33.93 -4.73
C LEU A 408 -19.42 -33.06 -5.62
N PHE A 409 -18.40 -32.39 -5.03
CA PHE A 409 -17.52 -31.46 -5.76
C PHE A 409 -16.06 -31.55 -5.27
#